data_e1f82a6c4916943e78a0d1c708186540
#
_entry.id   e1f82a6c4916943e78a0d1c708186540
#
_cell.length_a   1.000
_cell.length_b   1.000
_cell.length_c   1.000
_cell.angle_alpha   90.00
_cell.angle_beta   90.00
_cell.angle_gamma   90.00
#
_symmetry.space_group_name_H-M   'P 1'
#
loop_
_entity.id
_entity.type
_entity.pdbx_description
1 polymer ?
#
loop_
_entity_poly.entity_id
_entity_poly.type
_entity_poly.pdbx_seq_one_letter_code
_entity_poly.pdbx_strand_id
1 'polypeptide(L)'
;MTSFTSFPPAAGARIMAFGGYQPANVVTNDDLAARVETSDEWIRSRVGIISRRFAGPDETVADMAVVASGKALAASGLSPADIDLVIVSSCSTEAPIPNAAAVVAYRLGIVAPGAYDLNAACAGFCYALANASDAVRAGTARHVLVIGAEKMTAWIDPDDRSTCIIFADGEPPGIGPVVWGSAGDMAEKIAIRDRRSYMYQEGQAVFRWATTAMHPVAAQACERAGVAVSDLAAFVPHQANLRIIEAIARRLGVPRERVADDIVHAGNTSSASIPLALARMAERGDLKAGSPALLLGFGAGMCYAAQVITVP
;
A
#
# COMPACT_ATOMS: atom_id res chain seq x y z
N MET A 1 12.95 30.92 27.45
CA MET A 1 13.24 30.06 26.26
C MET A 1 12.23 28.91 26.28
N THR A 2 11.31 28.89 25.36
CA THR A 2 10.42 27.74 25.19
C THR A 2 11.26 26.57 24.67
N SER A 3 11.43 25.49 25.46
CA SER A 3 12.07 24.28 25.00
C SER A 3 11.13 23.59 24.00
N PHE A 4 11.61 23.34 22.80
CA PHE A 4 10.89 22.50 21.86
C PHE A 4 10.86 21.08 22.41
N THR A 5 9.68 20.48 22.48
CA THR A 5 9.56 19.05 22.82
C THR A 5 9.85 18.26 21.56
N SER A 6 11.01 17.61 21.49
CA SER A 6 11.32 16.62 20.46
C SER A 6 11.52 15.27 21.12
N PHE A 7 11.13 14.20 20.43
CA PHE A 7 11.51 12.85 20.83
C PHE A 7 13.00 12.65 20.56
N PRO A 8 13.71 11.82 21.33
CA PRO A 8 15.07 11.45 20.99
C PRO A 8 15.06 10.70 19.65
N PRO A 9 16.07 10.91 18.79
CA PRO A 9 16.23 10.12 17.58
C PRO A 9 16.28 8.63 17.91
N ALA A 10 15.51 7.80 17.17
CA ALA A 10 15.48 6.36 17.36
C ALA A 10 16.48 5.66 16.44
N ALA A 11 17.05 4.52 16.89
CA ALA A 11 17.96 3.72 16.08
C ALA A 11 17.23 3.08 14.87
N GLY A 12 15.91 2.90 14.96
CA GLY A 12 15.09 2.36 13.90
C GLY A 12 13.60 2.57 14.12
N ALA A 13 12.80 2.16 13.15
CA ALA A 13 11.36 2.09 13.23
C ALA A 13 10.90 0.65 13.00
N ARG A 14 9.77 0.27 13.57
CA ARG A 14 9.15 -1.05 13.38
C ARG A 14 7.65 -0.93 13.14
N ILE A 15 7.07 -1.92 12.51
CA ILE A 15 5.63 -2.06 12.39
C ILE A 15 5.10 -2.69 13.68
N MET A 16 4.01 -2.14 14.22
CA MET A 16 3.35 -2.68 15.41
C MET A 16 2.15 -3.55 15.07
N ALA A 17 1.37 -3.16 14.09
CA ALA A 17 0.13 -3.86 13.74
C ALA A 17 -0.34 -3.53 12.32
N PHE A 18 -1.19 -4.41 11.80
CA PHE A 18 -1.93 -4.23 10.55
C PHE A 18 -3.43 -4.12 10.84
N GLY A 19 -4.14 -3.39 9.98
CA GLY A 19 -5.58 -3.33 9.99
C GLY A 19 -6.11 -3.18 8.58
N GLY A 20 -7.03 -4.04 8.17
CA GLY A 20 -7.60 -4.07 6.83
C GLY A 20 -9.10 -3.78 6.83
N TYR A 21 -9.55 -3.12 5.76
CA TYR A 21 -10.96 -2.95 5.45
C TYR A 21 -11.20 -3.14 3.97
N GLN A 22 -12.35 -3.70 3.64
CA GLN A 22 -12.87 -3.78 2.29
C GLN A 22 -14.38 -3.55 2.30
N PRO A 23 -14.93 -2.80 1.32
CA PRO A 23 -16.37 -2.66 1.14
C PRO A 23 -17.09 -3.99 1.07
N ALA A 24 -18.35 -4.02 1.52
CA ALA A 24 -19.14 -5.24 1.58
C ALA A 24 -19.58 -5.76 0.21
N ASN A 25 -19.75 -4.86 -0.78
CA ASN A 25 -20.26 -5.21 -2.10
C ASN A 25 -19.21 -5.97 -2.91
N VAL A 26 -19.47 -7.26 -3.15
CA VAL A 26 -18.64 -8.13 -4.01
C VAL A 26 -19.14 -8.04 -5.44
N VAL A 27 -18.23 -7.80 -6.38
CA VAL A 27 -18.50 -7.78 -7.81
C VAL A 27 -17.68 -8.86 -8.48
N THR A 28 -18.33 -9.78 -9.16
CA THR A 28 -17.73 -10.88 -9.90
C THR A 28 -17.37 -10.47 -11.33
N ASN A 29 -16.65 -11.34 -12.04
CA ASN A 29 -16.38 -11.11 -13.46
C ASN A 29 -17.67 -11.20 -14.29
N ASP A 30 -18.64 -12.02 -13.89
CA ASP A 30 -19.94 -12.13 -14.57
C ASP A 30 -20.79 -10.87 -14.38
N ASP A 31 -20.73 -10.24 -13.21
CA ASP A 31 -21.38 -8.94 -12.97
C ASP A 31 -20.79 -7.84 -13.90
N LEU A 32 -19.48 -7.89 -14.19
CA LEU A 32 -18.86 -6.99 -15.15
C LEU A 32 -19.24 -7.32 -16.59
N ALA A 33 -19.28 -8.61 -16.95
CA ALA A 33 -19.65 -9.05 -18.30
C ALA A 33 -21.09 -8.64 -18.68
N ALA A 34 -21.96 -8.43 -17.67
CA ALA A 34 -23.29 -7.88 -17.89
C ALA A 34 -23.31 -6.39 -18.31
N ARG A 35 -22.18 -5.67 -18.15
CA ARG A 35 -22.08 -4.22 -18.38
C ARG A 35 -21.12 -3.85 -19.51
N VAL A 36 -20.06 -4.63 -19.70
CA VAL A 36 -19.02 -4.38 -20.70
C VAL A 36 -18.67 -5.67 -21.44
N GLU A 37 -18.17 -5.55 -22.66
CA GLU A 37 -17.76 -6.70 -23.49
C GLU A 37 -16.51 -7.35 -22.92
N THR A 38 -16.70 -8.37 -22.06
CA THR A 38 -15.63 -9.16 -21.42
C THR A 38 -16.17 -10.54 -21.01
N SER A 39 -15.31 -11.38 -20.42
CA SER A 39 -15.70 -12.68 -19.84
C SER A 39 -14.84 -13.01 -18.62
N ASP A 40 -15.33 -13.90 -17.75
CA ASP A 40 -14.55 -14.44 -16.62
C ASP A 40 -13.24 -15.07 -17.09
N GLU A 41 -13.27 -15.87 -18.14
CA GLU A 41 -12.08 -16.50 -18.73
C GLU A 41 -11.07 -15.46 -19.22
N TRP A 42 -11.53 -14.42 -19.91
CA TRP A 42 -10.66 -13.34 -20.41
C TRP A 42 -9.97 -12.61 -19.26
N ILE A 43 -10.72 -12.19 -18.23
CA ILE A 43 -10.19 -11.46 -17.07
C ILE A 43 -9.19 -12.34 -16.32
N ARG A 44 -9.54 -13.58 -16.00
CA ARG A 44 -8.64 -14.51 -15.28
C ARG A 44 -7.35 -14.75 -16.05
N SER A 45 -7.44 -15.01 -17.35
CA SER A 45 -6.26 -15.28 -18.18
C SER A 45 -5.34 -14.06 -18.34
N ARG A 46 -5.86 -12.84 -18.27
CA ARG A 46 -5.11 -11.60 -18.49
C ARG A 46 -4.54 -10.99 -17.22
N VAL A 47 -5.30 -10.99 -16.13
CA VAL A 47 -4.95 -10.30 -14.90
C VAL A 47 -5.02 -11.16 -13.65
N GLY A 48 -5.68 -12.32 -13.70
CA GLY A 48 -5.82 -13.26 -12.59
C GLY A 48 -6.97 -12.96 -11.63
N ILE A 49 -7.77 -11.92 -11.86
CA ILE A 49 -8.83 -11.48 -10.94
C ILE A 49 -10.07 -12.35 -11.09
N ILE A 50 -10.62 -12.82 -9.95
CA ILE A 50 -11.89 -13.56 -9.85
C ILE A 50 -13.02 -12.63 -9.41
N SER A 51 -12.75 -11.79 -8.43
CA SER A 51 -13.72 -10.83 -7.88
C SER A 51 -13.02 -9.57 -7.39
N ARG A 52 -13.80 -8.52 -7.13
CA ARG A 52 -13.37 -7.28 -6.49
C ARG A 52 -14.47 -6.75 -5.58
N ARG A 53 -14.19 -5.67 -4.88
CA ARG A 53 -15.14 -5.03 -3.99
C ARG A 53 -15.42 -3.61 -4.45
N PHE A 54 -16.66 -3.16 -4.40
CA PHE A 54 -17.08 -1.81 -4.76
C PHE A 54 -17.46 -1.04 -3.50
N ALA A 55 -16.89 0.15 -3.35
CA ALA A 55 -17.34 1.10 -2.34
C ALA A 55 -18.78 1.55 -2.61
N GLY A 56 -19.51 1.82 -1.55
CA GLY A 56 -20.82 2.45 -1.68
C GLY A 56 -20.71 3.84 -2.32
N PRO A 57 -21.79 4.36 -2.92
CA PRO A 57 -21.75 5.66 -3.60
C PRO A 57 -21.30 6.79 -2.67
N ASP A 58 -21.72 6.74 -1.40
CA ASP A 58 -21.41 7.75 -0.38
C ASP A 58 -20.21 7.36 0.51
N GLU A 59 -19.64 6.17 0.32
CA GLU A 59 -18.48 5.70 1.08
C GLU A 59 -17.20 6.37 0.56
N THR A 60 -16.57 7.20 1.39
CA THR A 60 -15.38 8.00 1.05
C THR A 60 -14.07 7.26 1.35
N VAL A 61 -12.96 7.75 0.78
CA VAL A 61 -11.61 7.31 1.14
C VAL A 61 -11.39 7.43 2.66
N ALA A 62 -11.85 8.53 3.27
CA ALA A 62 -11.73 8.74 4.71
C ALA A 62 -12.59 7.75 5.52
N ASP A 63 -13.78 7.36 5.07
CA ASP A 63 -14.63 6.35 5.74
C ASP A 63 -13.90 5.02 5.86
N MET A 64 -13.40 4.54 4.75
CA MET A 64 -12.68 3.27 4.68
C MET A 64 -11.38 3.31 5.50
N ALA A 65 -10.64 4.41 5.41
CA ALA A 65 -9.41 4.65 6.17
C ALA A 65 -9.66 4.62 7.69
N VAL A 66 -10.73 5.23 8.18
CA VAL A 66 -11.11 5.23 9.61
C VAL A 66 -11.35 3.81 10.10
N VAL A 67 -12.10 2.98 9.35
CA VAL A 67 -12.38 1.60 9.77
C VAL A 67 -11.11 0.75 9.83
N ALA A 68 -10.26 0.84 8.80
CA ALA A 68 -9.00 0.11 8.77
C ALA A 68 -8.05 0.56 9.90
N SER A 69 -7.97 1.88 10.14
CA SER A 69 -7.15 2.46 11.21
C SER A 69 -7.63 2.05 12.60
N GLY A 70 -8.95 2.02 12.84
CA GLY A 70 -9.51 1.55 14.11
C GLY A 70 -9.10 0.10 14.42
N LYS A 71 -9.06 -0.78 13.42
CA LYS A 71 -8.58 -2.17 13.60
C LYS A 71 -7.09 -2.21 13.92
N ALA A 72 -6.28 -1.42 13.22
CA ALA A 72 -4.84 -1.36 13.46
C ALA A 72 -4.52 -0.80 14.87
N LEU A 73 -5.21 0.26 15.31
CA LEU A 73 -5.12 0.79 16.68
C LEU A 73 -5.47 -0.27 17.72
N ALA A 74 -6.58 -0.97 17.53
CA ALA A 74 -7.00 -2.03 18.45
C ALA A 74 -5.97 -3.17 18.52
N ALA A 75 -5.37 -3.55 17.39
CA ALA A 75 -4.36 -4.61 17.32
C ALA A 75 -3.01 -4.17 17.90
N SER A 76 -2.64 -2.89 17.83
CA SER A 76 -1.37 -2.37 18.36
C SER A 76 -1.39 -2.17 19.88
N GLY A 77 -2.55 -2.10 20.50
CA GLY A 77 -2.72 -1.73 21.91
C GLY A 77 -2.52 -0.23 22.18
N LEU A 78 -2.33 0.59 21.14
CA LEU A 78 -2.22 2.05 21.27
C LEU A 78 -3.60 2.69 21.30
N SER A 79 -3.66 3.84 21.98
CA SER A 79 -4.82 4.73 21.96
C SER A 79 -4.66 5.83 20.89
N PRO A 80 -5.73 6.50 20.47
CA PRO A 80 -5.63 7.64 19.58
C PRO A 80 -4.70 8.75 20.11
N ALA A 81 -4.60 8.92 21.44
CA ALA A 81 -3.74 9.91 22.06
C ALA A 81 -2.23 9.62 21.91
N ASP A 82 -1.87 8.40 21.53
CA ASP A 82 -0.47 8.02 21.35
C ASP A 82 0.05 8.32 19.93
N ILE A 83 -0.82 8.70 18.98
CA ILE A 83 -0.46 8.92 17.57
C ILE A 83 -0.01 10.36 17.34
N ASP A 84 1.23 10.52 16.89
CA ASP A 84 1.86 11.83 16.63
C ASP A 84 1.71 12.29 15.17
N LEU A 85 1.58 11.34 14.23
CA LEU A 85 1.55 11.61 12.80
C LEU A 85 0.60 10.65 12.06
N VAL A 86 -0.20 11.21 11.15
CA VAL A 86 -1.08 10.45 10.25
C VAL A 86 -0.68 10.73 8.80
N ILE A 87 -0.37 9.70 8.03
CA ILE A 87 -0.05 9.78 6.59
C ILE A 87 -1.06 8.95 5.81
N VAL A 88 -1.81 9.58 4.91
CA VAL A 88 -2.68 8.88 3.96
C VAL A 88 -2.03 8.85 2.59
N SER A 89 -1.73 7.66 2.09
CA SER A 89 -1.31 7.46 0.71
C SER A 89 -2.54 7.20 -0.15
N SER A 90 -2.83 8.13 -1.05
CA SER A 90 -3.96 8.03 -1.97
C SER A 90 -3.72 8.87 -3.23
N CYS A 91 -4.27 8.41 -4.35
CA CYS A 91 -4.41 9.18 -5.59
C CYS A 91 -5.89 9.43 -5.95
N SER A 92 -6.83 9.00 -5.11
CA SER A 92 -8.27 9.00 -5.39
C SER A 92 -9.13 9.69 -4.32
N THR A 93 -8.52 10.58 -3.52
CA THR A 93 -9.28 11.42 -2.58
C THR A 93 -10.30 12.30 -3.32
N GLU A 94 -11.48 12.48 -2.73
CA GLU A 94 -12.62 13.19 -3.30
C GLU A 94 -12.31 14.66 -3.60
N ALA A 95 -11.45 15.26 -2.77
CA ALA A 95 -11.02 16.65 -2.91
C ALA A 95 -9.56 16.83 -2.50
N PRO A 96 -8.85 17.83 -3.06
CA PRO A 96 -7.48 18.14 -2.63
C PRO A 96 -7.42 18.86 -1.28
N ILE A 97 -8.52 19.47 -0.82
CA ILE A 97 -8.67 20.23 0.43
C ILE A 97 -10.07 19.97 1.00
N PRO A 98 -10.20 19.61 2.31
CA PRO A 98 -9.13 19.26 3.22
C PRO A 98 -8.43 17.96 2.84
N ASN A 99 -7.20 17.73 3.38
CA ASN A 99 -6.52 16.45 3.21
C ASN A 99 -7.25 15.34 3.97
N ALA A 100 -7.21 14.12 3.44
CA ALA A 100 -7.88 12.97 4.04
C ALA A 100 -7.27 12.61 5.40
N ALA A 101 -5.97 12.77 5.58
CA ALA A 101 -5.27 12.45 6.83
C ALA A 101 -5.81 13.24 8.03
N ALA A 102 -6.07 14.54 7.87
CA ALA A 102 -6.65 15.36 8.93
C ALA A 102 -8.08 14.96 9.28
N VAL A 103 -8.88 14.61 8.27
CA VAL A 103 -10.26 14.12 8.46
C VAL A 103 -10.26 12.78 9.21
N VAL A 104 -9.39 11.85 8.81
CA VAL A 104 -9.22 10.54 9.46
C VAL A 104 -8.77 10.72 10.91
N ALA A 105 -7.76 11.55 11.16
CA ALA A 105 -7.27 11.85 12.51
C ALA A 105 -8.38 12.37 13.43
N TYR A 106 -9.13 13.35 12.97
CA TYR A 106 -10.28 13.90 13.73
C TYR A 106 -11.33 12.83 14.06
N ARG A 107 -11.70 12.02 13.09
CA ARG A 107 -12.75 10.98 13.25
C ARG A 107 -12.31 9.83 14.15
N LEU A 108 -11.01 9.58 14.26
CA LEU A 108 -10.43 8.61 15.19
C LEU A 108 -10.23 9.17 16.60
N GLY A 109 -10.45 10.49 16.81
CA GLY A 109 -10.20 11.15 18.09
C GLY A 109 -8.71 11.40 18.37
N ILE A 110 -7.86 11.40 17.35
CA ILE A 110 -6.44 11.75 17.47
C ILE A 110 -6.33 13.28 17.60
N VAL A 111 -5.72 13.75 18.69
CA VAL A 111 -5.70 15.17 19.01
C VAL A 111 -4.43 15.83 18.50
N ALA A 112 -4.58 16.76 17.56
CA ALA A 112 -3.52 17.61 17.00
C ALA A 112 -2.27 16.88 16.49
N PRO A 113 -2.39 15.76 15.75
CA PRO A 113 -1.24 15.10 15.12
C PRO A 113 -0.71 15.92 13.94
N GLY A 114 0.52 15.67 13.49
CA GLY A 114 0.89 15.96 12.13
C GLY A 114 -0.02 15.16 11.18
N ALA A 115 -0.51 15.76 10.08
CA ALA A 115 -1.40 15.05 9.17
C ALA A 115 -1.21 15.55 7.74
N TYR A 116 -0.91 14.65 6.81
CA TYR A 116 -0.80 14.96 5.38
C TYR A 116 -1.10 13.77 4.48
N ASP A 117 -1.54 14.08 3.25
CA ASP A 117 -1.72 13.10 2.20
C ASP A 117 -0.46 13.02 1.33
N LEU A 118 -0.14 11.81 0.87
CA LEU A 118 0.99 11.52 -0.01
C LEU A 118 0.47 10.86 -1.28
N ASN A 119 0.87 11.35 -2.44
CA ASN A 119 0.53 10.77 -3.72
C ASN A 119 1.80 10.34 -4.48
N ALA A 120 2.03 9.05 -4.58
CA ALA A 120 2.96 8.39 -5.51
C ALA A 120 2.23 7.21 -6.19
N ALA A 121 0.95 7.41 -6.48
CA ALA A 121 0.05 6.40 -7.06
C ALA A 121 0.21 5.02 -6.36
N CYS A 122 0.28 3.94 -7.12
CA CYS A 122 0.36 2.58 -6.58
C CYS A 122 1.65 2.29 -5.78
N ALA A 123 2.71 3.10 -5.92
CA ALA A 123 3.92 3.02 -5.09
C ALA A 123 3.76 3.76 -3.75
N GLY A 124 2.71 4.55 -3.60
CA GLY A 124 2.55 5.54 -2.52
C GLY A 124 2.65 4.96 -1.13
N PHE A 125 2.16 3.75 -0.89
CA PHE A 125 2.29 3.11 0.42
C PHE A 125 3.77 2.90 0.82
N CYS A 126 4.62 2.40 -0.07
CA CYS A 126 6.04 2.21 0.23
C CYS A 126 6.78 3.56 0.44
N TYR A 127 6.37 4.62 -0.27
CA TYR A 127 6.86 5.97 -0.01
C TYR A 127 6.40 6.48 1.36
N ALA A 128 5.13 6.30 1.72
CA ALA A 128 4.60 6.71 3.02
C ALA A 128 5.28 5.95 4.18
N LEU A 129 5.56 4.65 3.97
CA LEU A 129 6.29 3.81 4.92
C LEU A 129 7.72 4.34 5.15
N ALA A 130 8.43 4.71 4.09
CA ALA A 130 9.76 5.30 4.20
C ALA A 130 9.73 6.62 4.97
N ASN A 131 8.77 7.52 4.64
CA ASN A 131 8.59 8.80 5.34
C ASN A 131 8.27 8.60 6.83
N ALA A 132 7.43 7.62 7.17
CA ALA A 132 7.12 7.29 8.56
C ALA A 132 8.36 6.79 9.31
N SER A 133 9.14 5.90 8.70
CA SER A 133 10.40 5.42 9.26
C SER A 133 11.38 6.57 9.51
N ASP A 134 11.51 7.49 8.56
CA ASP A 134 12.39 8.64 8.68
C ASP A 134 11.90 9.62 9.76
N ALA A 135 10.58 9.85 9.89
CA ALA A 135 10.01 10.69 10.94
C ALA A 135 10.28 10.12 12.34
N VAL A 136 10.16 8.80 12.51
CA VAL A 136 10.47 8.13 13.78
C VAL A 136 11.97 8.22 14.09
N ARG A 137 12.82 7.90 13.12
CA ARG A 137 14.29 7.94 13.28
C ARG A 137 14.81 9.34 13.55
N ALA A 138 14.20 10.37 12.96
CA ALA A 138 14.54 11.76 13.19
C ALA A 138 14.00 12.31 14.52
N GLY A 139 13.16 11.55 15.26
CA GLY A 139 12.50 12.02 16.47
C GLY A 139 11.42 13.07 16.21
N THR A 140 10.88 13.14 15.01
CA THR A 140 9.75 14.02 14.66
C THR A 140 8.42 13.43 15.13
N ALA A 141 8.31 12.12 15.16
CA ALA A 141 7.17 11.37 15.67
C ALA A 141 7.66 10.10 16.39
N ARG A 142 6.87 9.57 17.33
CA ARG A 142 7.09 8.28 17.95
C ARG A 142 6.19 7.21 17.33
N HIS A 143 4.91 7.54 17.18
CA HIS A 143 3.93 6.64 16.59
C HIS A 143 3.31 7.29 15.35
N VAL A 144 3.37 6.59 14.25
CA VAL A 144 2.88 7.05 12.97
C VAL A 144 1.82 6.08 12.43
N LEU A 145 0.66 6.62 12.08
CA LEU A 145 -0.41 5.90 11.41
C LEU A 145 -0.23 6.08 9.89
N VAL A 146 0.15 5.02 9.18
CA VAL A 146 0.31 5.04 7.72
C VAL A 146 -0.84 4.27 7.08
N ILE A 147 -1.51 4.91 6.15
CA ILE A 147 -2.74 4.44 5.53
C ILE A 147 -2.56 4.41 4.02
N GLY A 148 -2.81 3.27 3.40
CA GLY A 148 -3.05 3.18 1.96
C GLY A 148 -4.55 3.12 1.72
N ALA A 149 -5.14 4.12 1.09
CA ALA A 149 -6.59 4.22 0.93
C ALA A 149 -6.96 4.77 -0.44
N GLU A 150 -7.84 4.04 -1.16
CA GLU A 150 -8.20 4.40 -2.53
C GLU A 150 -9.70 4.20 -2.78
N LYS A 151 -10.30 5.08 -3.59
CA LYS A 151 -11.61 4.92 -4.22
C LYS A 151 -11.46 5.06 -5.73
N MET A 152 -10.88 4.03 -6.37
CA MET A 152 -10.57 4.06 -7.81
C MET A 152 -11.81 4.12 -8.70
N THR A 153 -12.99 3.78 -8.19
CA THR A 153 -14.28 3.98 -8.86
C THR A 153 -14.55 5.43 -9.28
N ALA A 154 -13.84 6.39 -8.68
CA ALA A 154 -13.91 7.79 -9.12
C ALA A 154 -13.15 8.06 -10.43
N TRP A 155 -12.20 7.19 -10.81
CA TRP A 155 -11.26 7.39 -11.92
C TRP A 155 -11.23 6.25 -12.93
N ILE A 156 -11.72 5.09 -12.53
CA ILE A 156 -11.88 3.91 -13.37
C ILE A 156 -13.32 3.47 -13.21
N ASP A 157 -13.89 2.87 -14.24
CA ASP A 157 -15.17 2.20 -14.12
C ASP A 157 -15.10 1.18 -12.94
N PRO A 158 -16.11 1.07 -12.12
CA PRO A 158 -16.15 1.10 -10.65
C PRO A 158 -15.44 -0.03 -9.90
N ASP A 159 -14.31 0.20 -9.20
CA ASP A 159 -13.73 -0.74 -8.20
C ASP A 159 -12.80 -0.07 -7.18
N ASP A 160 -13.03 -0.25 -5.84
CA ASP A 160 -12.12 0.33 -4.86
C ASP A 160 -12.03 -0.21 -3.42
N ARG A 161 -10.93 0.23 -2.62
CA ARG A 161 -10.55 -0.35 -1.31
C ARG A 161 -9.55 0.44 -0.48
N SER A 162 -9.49 0.17 0.87
CA SER A 162 -8.56 0.81 1.82
C SER A 162 -7.93 -0.12 2.85
N THR A 163 -6.69 0.18 3.27
CA THR A 163 -5.96 -0.54 4.33
C THR A 163 -4.98 0.34 5.09
N CYS A 164 -4.73 0.03 6.38
CA CYS A 164 -3.92 0.83 7.29
C CYS A 164 -2.85 0.02 8.01
N ILE A 165 -1.70 0.67 8.33
CA ILE A 165 -0.60 0.12 9.15
C ILE A 165 -0.13 1.16 10.16
N ILE A 166 0.23 0.74 11.39
CA ILE A 166 0.77 1.60 12.45
C ILE A 166 2.25 1.31 12.68
N PHE A 167 3.03 2.36 12.89
CA PHE A 167 4.47 2.33 13.17
C PHE A 167 4.80 2.93 14.53
N ALA A 168 5.87 2.43 15.15
CA ALA A 168 6.48 2.98 16.36
C ALA A 168 8.00 2.97 16.26
N ASP A 169 8.66 3.70 17.19
CA ASP A 169 10.07 3.50 17.48
C ASP A 169 10.31 2.04 17.91
N GLY A 170 11.43 1.47 17.52
CA GLY A 170 11.71 0.08 17.88
C GLY A 170 13.13 -0.37 17.63
N GLU A 171 13.66 -1.11 18.62
CA GLU A 171 14.86 -1.91 18.48
C GLU A 171 14.49 -3.39 18.67
N PRO A 172 14.99 -4.28 17.82
CA PRO A 172 15.79 -4.01 16.62
C PRO A 172 14.98 -3.28 15.52
N PRO A 173 15.66 -2.55 14.59
CA PRO A 173 14.99 -1.91 13.45
C PRO A 173 14.20 -2.93 12.63
N GLY A 174 12.91 -2.66 12.42
CA GLY A 174 12.01 -3.55 11.69
C GLY A 174 11.64 -3.06 10.29
N ILE A 175 12.22 -1.95 9.83
CA ILE A 175 12.03 -1.40 8.48
C ILE A 175 13.39 -1.12 7.88
N GLY A 176 13.72 -1.85 6.80
CA GLY A 176 14.97 -1.71 6.07
C GLY A 176 15.03 -0.43 5.22
N PRO A 177 16.23 -0.08 4.73
CA PRO A 177 16.42 1.07 3.85
C PRO A 177 15.60 0.95 2.58
N VAL A 178 14.92 2.05 2.19
CA VAL A 178 14.14 2.10 0.96
C VAL A 178 15.03 2.18 -0.27
N VAL A 179 14.63 1.49 -1.34
CA VAL A 179 15.12 1.66 -2.71
C VAL A 179 13.98 2.23 -3.53
N TRP A 180 14.09 3.46 -3.96
CA TRP A 180 13.03 4.16 -4.70
C TRP A 180 13.58 4.93 -5.89
N GLY A 181 12.66 5.30 -6.80
CA GLY A 181 12.98 6.10 -7.96
C GLY A 181 11.78 6.32 -8.86
N SER A 182 12.03 6.92 -10.00
CA SER A 182 11.02 7.20 -11.01
C SER A 182 11.58 7.10 -12.43
N ALA A 183 10.68 6.83 -13.39
CA ALA A 183 10.90 6.86 -14.83
C ALA A 183 9.91 7.85 -15.45
N GLY A 184 10.18 9.15 -15.26
CA GLY A 184 9.30 10.25 -15.67
C GLY A 184 9.09 10.35 -17.19
N ASP A 185 10.00 9.81 -17.98
CA ASP A 185 9.87 9.64 -19.44
C ASP A 185 8.74 8.69 -19.85
N MET A 186 8.24 7.89 -18.90
CA MET A 186 7.11 6.98 -19.09
C MET A 186 5.82 7.47 -18.41
N ALA A 187 5.77 8.69 -17.89
CA ALA A 187 4.64 9.20 -17.10
C ALA A 187 3.29 9.08 -17.84
N GLU A 188 3.27 9.33 -19.15
CA GLU A 188 2.06 9.23 -19.98
C GLU A 188 1.54 7.80 -20.20
N LYS A 189 2.29 6.76 -19.77
CA LYS A 189 1.85 5.36 -19.95
C LYS A 189 0.76 4.94 -18.96
N ILE A 190 0.63 5.65 -17.85
CA ILE A 190 -0.52 5.58 -16.93
C ILE A 190 -0.83 7.00 -16.49
N ALA A 191 -1.97 7.55 -16.89
CA ALA A 191 -2.32 8.92 -16.60
C ALA A 191 -3.83 9.13 -16.43
N ILE A 192 -4.18 10.03 -15.53
CA ILE A 192 -5.48 10.70 -15.45
C ILE A 192 -5.22 12.15 -15.84
N ARG A 193 -5.65 12.56 -17.02
CA ARG A 193 -5.30 13.86 -17.62
C ARG A 193 -6.01 15.03 -16.99
N ASP A 194 -7.22 14.81 -16.54
CA ASP A 194 -8.03 15.79 -15.81
C ASP A 194 -9.06 15.09 -14.92
N ARG A 195 -9.76 15.87 -14.05
CA ARG A 195 -10.76 15.33 -13.11
C ARG A 195 -12.03 14.78 -13.75
N ARG A 196 -12.17 14.82 -15.06
CA ARG A 196 -13.33 14.33 -15.83
C ARG A 196 -12.96 13.16 -16.73
N SER A 197 -11.67 12.86 -16.85
CA SER A 197 -11.17 11.75 -17.66
C SER A 197 -10.96 10.49 -16.85
N TYR A 198 -11.25 9.35 -17.47
CA TYR A 198 -10.86 8.05 -16.92
C TYR A 198 -9.36 7.83 -17.04
N MET A 199 -8.84 6.93 -16.22
CA MET A 199 -7.45 6.54 -16.27
C MET A 199 -7.11 5.87 -17.60
N TYR A 200 -6.13 6.43 -18.30
CA TYR A 200 -5.52 5.82 -19.47
C TYR A 200 -4.35 4.93 -19.04
N GLN A 201 -4.23 3.75 -19.64
CA GLN A 201 -3.10 2.85 -19.40
C GLN A 201 -2.65 2.14 -20.69
N GLU A 202 -1.36 2.28 -21.02
CA GLU A 202 -0.71 1.50 -22.08
C GLU A 202 -0.21 0.16 -21.51
N GLY A 203 -1.12 -0.81 -21.35
CA GLY A 203 -0.91 -2.03 -20.57
C GLY A 203 0.32 -2.84 -20.98
N GLN A 204 0.63 -2.96 -22.30
CA GLN A 204 1.80 -3.70 -22.76
C GLN A 204 3.13 -3.04 -22.39
N ALA A 205 3.22 -1.71 -22.48
CA ALA A 205 4.42 -0.97 -22.11
C ALA A 205 4.67 -1.08 -20.60
N VAL A 206 3.61 -0.88 -19.79
CA VAL A 206 3.64 -1.02 -18.33
C VAL A 206 4.04 -2.45 -17.94
N PHE A 207 3.47 -3.47 -18.57
CA PHE A 207 3.82 -4.87 -18.31
C PHE A 207 5.31 -5.14 -18.57
N ARG A 208 5.83 -4.73 -19.74
CA ARG A 208 7.26 -4.90 -20.07
C ARG A 208 8.14 -4.18 -19.06
N TRP A 209 7.85 -2.93 -18.76
CA TRP A 209 8.61 -2.16 -17.78
C TRP A 209 8.60 -2.80 -16.40
N ALA A 210 7.44 -3.15 -15.85
CA ALA A 210 7.33 -3.74 -14.53
C ALA A 210 8.08 -5.08 -14.44
N THR A 211 7.93 -5.96 -15.44
CA THR A 211 8.59 -7.26 -15.43
C THR A 211 10.11 -7.21 -15.66
N THR A 212 10.65 -6.13 -16.21
CA THR A 212 12.10 -5.98 -16.44
C THR A 212 12.79 -5.11 -15.41
N ALA A 213 12.18 -4.01 -14.99
CA ALA A 213 12.82 -3.02 -14.11
C ALA A 213 12.61 -3.30 -12.61
N MET A 214 11.55 -4.01 -12.20
CA MET A 214 11.21 -4.10 -10.77
C MET A 214 11.98 -5.19 -10.02
N HIS A 215 12.39 -6.29 -10.67
CA HIS A 215 13.15 -7.33 -9.96
C HIS A 215 14.54 -6.84 -9.47
N PRO A 216 15.32 -6.01 -10.22
CA PRO A 216 16.57 -5.46 -9.67
C PRO A 216 16.34 -4.54 -8.48
N VAL A 217 15.27 -3.73 -8.51
CA VAL A 217 14.89 -2.84 -7.39
C VAL A 217 14.58 -3.66 -6.13
N ALA A 218 13.81 -4.73 -6.28
CA ALA A 218 13.47 -5.64 -5.20
C ALA A 218 14.70 -6.37 -4.64
N ALA A 219 15.60 -6.86 -5.51
CA ALA A 219 16.85 -7.49 -5.10
C ALA A 219 17.76 -6.51 -4.33
N GLN A 220 17.88 -5.27 -4.81
CA GLN A 220 18.64 -4.23 -4.13
C GLN A 220 18.07 -3.88 -2.74
N ALA A 221 16.74 -3.91 -2.57
CA ALA A 221 16.13 -3.69 -1.26
C ALA A 221 16.51 -4.81 -0.26
N CYS A 222 16.55 -6.06 -0.70
CA CYS A 222 17.05 -7.18 0.10
C CYS A 222 18.53 -7.01 0.46
N GLU A 223 19.37 -6.65 -0.52
CA GLU A 223 20.79 -6.40 -0.31
C GLU A 223 21.03 -5.29 0.73
N ARG A 224 20.33 -4.13 0.58
CA ARG A 224 20.44 -3.02 1.55
C ARG A 224 19.96 -3.37 2.95
N ALA A 225 19.00 -4.28 3.06
CA ALA A 225 18.52 -4.77 4.34
C ALA A 225 19.39 -5.88 4.93
N GLY A 226 20.39 -6.39 4.21
CA GLY A 226 21.20 -7.52 4.62
C GLY A 226 20.42 -8.84 4.71
N VAL A 227 19.33 -8.99 3.92
CA VAL A 227 18.46 -10.16 3.91
C VAL A 227 18.60 -10.89 2.58
N ALA A 228 18.92 -12.18 2.61
CA ALA A 228 18.92 -12.97 1.38
C ALA A 228 17.48 -13.18 0.87
N VAL A 229 17.28 -13.19 -0.45
CA VAL A 229 15.96 -13.45 -1.04
C VAL A 229 15.40 -14.81 -0.62
N SER A 230 16.27 -15.81 -0.41
CA SER A 230 15.91 -17.14 0.11
C SER A 230 15.30 -17.11 1.51
N ASP A 231 15.64 -16.10 2.30
CA ASP A 231 15.24 -15.99 3.70
C ASP A 231 13.90 -15.23 3.87
N LEU A 232 13.41 -14.63 2.80
CA LEU A 232 12.12 -13.95 2.80
C LEU A 232 11.00 -14.93 3.17
N ALA A 233 10.22 -14.58 4.18
CA ALA A 233 8.98 -15.29 4.51
C ALA A 233 7.84 -14.90 3.55
N ALA A 234 7.85 -13.65 3.06
CA ALA A 234 6.86 -13.19 2.11
C ALA A 234 7.44 -12.18 1.11
N PHE A 235 6.89 -12.20 -0.10
CA PHE A 235 7.04 -11.17 -1.12
C PHE A 235 5.66 -10.55 -1.37
N VAL A 236 5.52 -9.27 -1.07
CA VAL A 236 4.27 -8.53 -1.15
C VAL A 236 4.41 -7.36 -2.13
N PRO A 237 4.35 -7.64 -3.45
CA PRO A 237 4.37 -6.58 -4.46
C PRO A 237 3.01 -5.90 -4.57
N HIS A 238 3.01 -4.74 -5.22
CA HIS A 238 1.77 -4.11 -5.69
C HIS A 238 0.91 -5.10 -6.48
N GLN A 239 -0.36 -5.20 -6.10
CA GLN A 239 -1.32 -6.16 -6.64
C GLN A 239 -1.94 -5.63 -7.94
N ALA A 240 -1.09 -5.36 -8.95
CA ALA A 240 -1.50 -4.79 -10.23
C ALA A 240 -2.06 -5.81 -11.21
N ASN A 241 -1.39 -6.95 -11.33
CA ASN A 241 -1.67 -8.01 -12.28
C ASN A 241 -0.93 -9.27 -11.85
N LEU A 242 -1.62 -10.39 -11.70
CA LEU A 242 -1.04 -11.65 -11.21
C LEU A 242 0.15 -12.11 -12.09
N ARG A 243 0.07 -11.91 -13.40
CA ARG A 243 1.16 -12.29 -14.33
C ARG A 243 2.42 -11.42 -14.14
N ILE A 244 2.27 -10.15 -13.76
CA ILE A 244 3.40 -9.28 -13.40
C ILE A 244 4.02 -9.77 -12.10
N ILE A 245 3.19 -10.02 -11.08
CA ILE A 245 3.61 -10.54 -9.77
C ILE A 245 4.43 -11.81 -9.94
N GLU A 246 3.90 -12.79 -10.66
CA GLU A 246 4.56 -14.08 -10.92
C GLU A 246 5.86 -13.95 -11.73
N ALA A 247 5.88 -13.02 -12.71
CA ALA A 247 7.09 -12.77 -13.50
C ALA A 247 8.23 -12.17 -12.67
N ILE A 248 7.91 -11.24 -11.77
CA ILE A 248 8.89 -10.64 -10.84
C ILE A 248 9.35 -11.69 -9.83
N ALA A 249 8.43 -12.41 -9.19
CA ALA A 249 8.75 -13.44 -8.20
C ALA A 249 9.66 -14.54 -8.77
N ARG A 250 9.36 -15.02 -9.97
CA ARG A 250 10.18 -16.02 -10.68
C ARG A 250 11.61 -15.52 -10.95
N ARG A 251 11.78 -14.25 -11.35
CA ARG A 251 13.09 -13.66 -11.60
C ARG A 251 13.89 -13.43 -10.31
N LEU A 252 13.19 -13.17 -9.20
CA LEU A 252 13.81 -13.08 -7.86
C LEU A 252 14.14 -14.45 -7.27
N GLY A 253 13.55 -15.53 -7.77
CA GLY A 253 13.67 -16.86 -7.17
C GLY A 253 12.81 -17.06 -5.92
N VAL A 254 11.75 -16.26 -5.74
CA VAL A 254 10.82 -16.41 -4.61
C VAL A 254 9.79 -17.50 -4.95
N PRO A 255 9.64 -18.54 -4.10
CA PRO A 255 8.65 -19.59 -4.29
C PRO A 255 7.21 -19.04 -4.27
N ARG A 256 6.30 -19.64 -5.05
CA ARG A 256 4.92 -19.16 -5.24
C ARG A 256 4.13 -19.06 -3.94
N GLU A 257 4.36 -19.97 -3.01
CA GLU A 257 3.70 -20.04 -1.70
C GLU A 257 4.07 -18.88 -0.76
N ARG A 258 5.14 -18.15 -1.06
CA ARG A 258 5.56 -16.95 -0.32
C ARG A 258 5.15 -15.64 -1.00
N VAL A 259 4.45 -15.72 -2.12
CA VAL A 259 4.06 -14.54 -2.91
C VAL A 259 2.62 -14.16 -2.61
N ALA A 260 2.39 -12.92 -2.20
CA ALA A 260 1.06 -12.39 -2.01
C ALA A 260 0.28 -12.35 -3.33
N ASP A 261 -0.95 -12.84 -3.31
CA ASP A 261 -1.85 -12.93 -4.46
C ASP A 261 -3.24 -12.37 -4.17
N ASP A 262 -3.31 -11.40 -3.29
CA ASP A 262 -4.57 -10.78 -2.86
C ASP A 262 -5.38 -10.20 -4.04
N ILE A 263 -4.71 -9.85 -5.13
CA ILE A 263 -5.33 -9.40 -6.38
C ILE A 263 -6.44 -10.35 -6.88
N VAL A 264 -6.32 -11.65 -6.64
CA VAL A 264 -7.28 -12.65 -7.14
C VAL A 264 -8.70 -12.36 -6.67
N HIS A 265 -8.86 -11.94 -5.41
CA HIS A 265 -10.15 -11.63 -4.79
C HIS A 265 -10.32 -10.15 -4.45
N ALA A 266 -9.25 -9.42 -4.60
CA ALA A 266 -9.16 -8.04 -4.28
C ALA A 266 -9.15 -7.12 -5.51
N GLY A 267 -8.64 -7.55 -6.67
CA GLY A 267 -8.36 -6.68 -7.80
C GLY A 267 -7.17 -5.75 -7.53
N ASN A 268 -6.97 -4.78 -8.41
CA ASN A 268 -5.94 -3.76 -8.21
C ASN A 268 -6.47 -2.62 -7.33
N THR A 269 -5.92 -2.46 -6.15
CA THR A 269 -6.32 -1.45 -5.16
C THR A 269 -5.29 -0.33 -5.01
N SER A 270 -4.53 -0.05 -6.07
CA SER A 270 -3.53 1.03 -6.12
C SER A 270 -2.62 1.04 -4.86
N SER A 271 -2.50 2.17 -4.16
CA SER A 271 -1.65 2.30 -2.95
C SER A 271 -2.09 1.41 -1.78
N ALA A 272 -3.36 1.03 -1.71
CA ALA A 272 -3.88 0.14 -0.65
C ALA A 272 -3.50 -1.34 -0.86
N SER A 273 -3.00 -1.72 -2.03
CA SER A 273 -2.83 -3.14 -2.41
C SER A 273 -1.80 -3.90 -1.55
N ILE A 274 -0.68 -3.28 -1.25
CA ILE A 274 0.38 -3.89 -0.43
C ILE A 274 -0.09 -4.04 1.03
N PRO A 275 -0.55 -2.97 1.72
CA PRO A 275 -0.97 -3.11 3.09
C PRO A 275 -2.19 -4.03 3.27
N LEU A 276 -3.11 -4.08 2.29
CA LEU A 276 -4.23 -5.02 2.32
C LEU A 276 -3.77 -6.47 2.24
N ALA A 277 -2.86 -6.76 1.32
CA ALA A 277 -2.28 -8.10 1.20
C ALA A 277 -1.56 -8.51 2.50
N LEU A 278 -0.78 -7.59 3.12
CA LEU A 278 -0.14 -7.83 4.42
C LEU A 278 -1.16 -8.13 5.53
N ALA A 279 -2.20 -7.30 5.67
CA ALA A 279 -3.24 -7.49 6.68
C ALA A 279 -3.93 -8.85 6.52
N ARG A 280 -4.26 -9.25 5.28
CA ARG A 280 -4.89 -10.55 5.01
C ARG A 280 -3.97 -11.73 5.22
N MET A 281 -2.70 -11.63 4.84
CA MET A 281 -1.71 -12.66 5.15
C MET A 281 -1.55 -12.82 6.66
N ALA A 282 -1.55 -11.72 7.42
CA ALA A 282 -1.51 -11.77 8.88
C ALA A 282 -2.79 -12.40 9.48
N GLU A 283 -3.98 -12.01 9.00
CA GLU A 283 -5.26 -12.58 9.43
C GLU A 283 -5.37 -14.09 9.16
N ARG A 284 -4.76 -14.59 8.08
CA ARG A 284 -4.69 -16.02 7.75
C ARG A 284 -3.61 -16.78 8.50
N GLY A 285 -2.71 -16.09 9.18
CA GLY A 285 -1.54 -16.71 9.83
C GLY A 285 -0.41 -17.10 8.87
N ASP A 286 -0.40 -16.55 7.64
CA ASP A 286 0.63 -16.82 6.63
C ASP A 286 1.96 -16.09 6.96
N LEU A 287 1.92 -15.09 7.83
CA LEU A 287 3.08 -14.31 8.26
C LEU A 287 3.51 -14.71 9.67
N LYS A 288 4.77 -15.09 9.80
CA LYS A 288 5.36 -15.40 11.10
C LYS A 288 6.01 -14.14 11.69
N ALA A 289 5.66 -13.77 12.93
CA ALA A 289 6.26 -12.66 13.63
C ALA A 289 7.81 -12.77 13.66
N GLY A 290 8.49 -11.66 13.51
CA GLY A 290 9.96 -11.57 13.44
C GLY A 290 10.57 -11.98 12.09
N SER A 291 9.78 -12.47 11.11
CA SER A 291 10.31 -12.88 9.82
C SER A 291 10.36 -11.71 8.81
N PRO A 292 11.30 -11.74 7.84
CA PRO A 292 11.42 -10.69 6.84
C PRO A 292 10.38 -10.83 5.74
N ALA A 293 9.77 -9.71 5.35
CA ALA A 293 8.92 -9.60 4.18
C ALA A 293 9.38 -8.47 3.25
N LEU A 294 9.44 -8.75 1.95
CA LEU A 294 9.82 -7.77 0.93
C LEU A 294 8.57 -7.10 0.38
N LEU A 295 8.52 -5.76 0.45
CA LEU A 295 7.49 -4.93 -0.17
C LEU A 295 8.03 -4.31 -1.45
N LEU A 296 7.19 -4.23 -2.49
CA LEU A 296 7.54 -3.61 -3.78
C LEU A 296 6.33 -2.86 -4.34
N GLY A 297 6.31 -1.54 -4.20
CA GLY A 297 5.35 -0.64 -4.83
C GLY A 297 5.85 -0.14 -6.18
N PHE A 298 4.99 -0.11 -7.19
CA PHE A 298 5.27 0.51 -8.49
C PHE A 298 3.97 0.91 -9.17
N GLY A 299 3.98 1.98 -9.97
CA GLY A 299 2.76 2.46 -10.64
C GLY A 299 2.98 3.74 -11.44
N ALA A 300 1.89 4.50 -11.60
CA ALA A 300 1.90 5.74 -12.37
C ALA A 300 3.01 6.71 -11.94
N GLY A 301 3.52 7.46 -12.90
CA GLY A 301 4.59 8.42 -12.68
C GLY A 301 5.85 8.18 -13.53
N MET A 302 6.33 7.04 -13.89
CA MET A 302 6.28 5.74 -13.22
C MET A 302 7.11 5.81 -11.95
N CYS A 303 6.49 5.65 -10.81
CA CYS A 303 7.20 5.64 -9.53
C CYS A 303 7.34 4.21 -8.99
N TYR A 304 8.41 3.96 -8.24
CA TYR A 304 8.63 2.68 -7.58
C TYR A 304 9.35 2.85 -6.24
N ALA A 305 9.06 1.95 -5.31
CA ALA A 305 9.78 1.84 -4.04
C ALA A 305 9.75 0.40 -3.53
N ALA A 306 10.87 -0.07 -2.99
CA ALA A 306 10.97 -1.38 -2.36
C ALA A 306 11.70 -1.28 -1.03
N GLN A 307 11.30 -2.10 -0.06
CA GLN A 307 11.94 -2.22 1.24
C GLN A 307 11.60 -3.54 1.91
N VAL A 308 12.50 -4.04 2.73
CA VAL A 308 12.25 -5.20 3.57
C VAL A 308 11.72 -4.74 4.92
N ILE A 309 10.70 -5.41 5.42
CA ILE A 309 10.15 -5.20 6.76
C ILE A 309 10.30 -6.46 7.60
N THR A 310 10.35 -6.29 8.92
CA THR A 310 10.13 -7.38 9.87
C THR A 310 8.64 -7.43 10.19
N VAL A 311 8.03 -8.61 10.07
CA VAL A 311 6.62 -8.85 10.43
C VAL A 311 6.44 -8.63 11.92
N PRO A 312 5.44 -7.86 12.38
CA PRO A 312 5.18 -7.60 13.80
C PRO A 312 4.77 -8.82 14.59
#